data_e6f7aa65420a65012e3982625adb5e8b
#
_entry.id   e6f7aa65420a65012e3982625adb5e8b
#
_cell.length_a   1.000
_cell.length_b   1.000
_cell.length_c   1.000
_cell.angle_alpha   90.00
_cell.angle_beta   90.00
_cell.angle_gamma   90.00
#
_symmetry.space_group_name_H-M   'P 1'
#
loop_
_entity.id
_entity.type
_entity.pdbx_description
1 polymer ?
#
loop_
_entity_poly.entity_id
_entity_poly.type
_entity_poly.pdbx_seq_one_letter_code
_entity_poly.pdbx_strand_id
1 'polypeptide(L)'
;MFGEVLKHFREAAGLTQEGLSNKIPCDRSQVARVEAGTRVPQDTFAKQCDDLLGTGGVLLRLWGRIDWYPEVQHPDWFERRAEMDAEAVGLRQYQAQVMPGLLQSEEYAWGLFSDLADSERAEERVRARLSRQGRFLADGGPLYVAVLDESCLRNVVGSAAVMRGQCAHLLAVGQRPNIRIQVAPAHRPELVRPKTSMTLITLPKGEQWVYSESLDRGHFDDDPAVFARHSQTYDVLRADALSAPESAALIGDFMEGYGDHGQASAEHSDMDQEQLQRPRRRGLHRGGAHLDEEQLQRRQRRQLHRSRPRYPRRRPRP
;
A
#
# COMPACT_ATOMS: atom_id res chain seq x y z
N MET A 1 -17.51 24.79 -4.80
CA MET A 1 -18.42 24.84 -3.61
C MET A 1 -17.71 25.31 -2.34
N PHE A 2 -16.76 24.60 -1.69
CA PHE A 2 -16.08 25.08 -0.46
C PHE A 2 -15.39 26.44 -0.67
N GLY A 3 -14.60 26.58 -1.73
CA GLY A 3 -13.88 27.81 -2.04
C GLY A 3 -14.80 29.01 -2.22
N GLU A 4 -15.94 28.84 -2.83
CA GLU A 4 -16.95 29.88 -2.99
C GLU A 4 -17.57 30.30 -1.65
N VAL A 5 -17.86 29.31 -0.78
CA VAL A 5 -18.37 29.56 0.57
C VAL A 5 -17.32 30.27 1.42
N LEU A 6 -16.06 29.81 1.37
CA LEU A 6 -14.94 30.48 2.06
C LEU A 6 -14.79 31.93 1.57
N LYS A 7 -14.79 32.15 0.26
CA LYS A 7 -14.70 33.49 -0.35
C LYS A 7 -15.84 34.38 0.13
N HIS A 8 -17.07 33.88 0.14
CA HIS A 8 -18.23 34.60 0.60
C HIS A 8 -18.06 35.10 2.06
N PHE A 9 -17.69 34.19 2.97
CA PHE A 9 -17.50 34.58 4.39
C PHE A 9 -16.30 35.52 4.59
N ARG A 10 -15.22 35.33 3.84
CA ARG A 10 -14.06 36.23 3.88
C ARG A 10 -14.45 37.64 3.42
N GLU A 11 -15.16 37.77 2.32
CA GLU A 11 -15.60 39.06 1.78
C GLU A 11 -16.62 39.73 2.69
N ALA A 12 -17.55 38.95 3.27
CA ALA A 12 -18.50 39.43 4.27
C ALA A 12 -17.79 39.99 5.53
N ALA A 13 -16.64 39.41 5.91
CA ALA A 13 -15.78 39.90 6.99
C ALA A 13 -14.88 41.10 6.57
N GLY A 14 -15.00 41.58 5.34
CA GLY A 14 -14.19 42.71 4.80
C GLY A 14 -12.71 42.37 4.60
N LEU A 15 -12.34 41.08 4.52
CA LEU A 15 -10.95 40.65 4.40
C LEU A 15 -10.56 40.41 2.93
N THR A 16 -9.34 40.83 2.58
CA THR A 16 -8.69 40.38 1.34
C THR A 16 -8.12 38.97 1.53
N GLN A 17 -7.71 38.27 0.47
CA GLN A 17 -7.01 37.00 0.55
C GLN A 17 -5.71 37.11 1.38
N GLU A 18 -4.98 38.21 1.23
CA GLU A 18 -3.81 38.54 2.03
C GLU A 18 -4.18 38.85 3.48
N GLY A 19 -5.28 39.58 3.70
CA GLY A 19 -5.81 39.84 5.04
C GLY A 19 -6.22 38.59 5.79
N LEU A 20 -6.73 37.58 5.12
CA LEU A 20 -7.03 36.27 5.70
C LEU A 20 -5.73 35.51 6.00
N SER A 21 -4.79 35.43 5.04
CA SER A 21 -3.53 34.70 5.22
C SER A 21 -2.63 35.28 6.32
N ASN A 22 -2.71 36.56 6.59
CA ASN A 22 -1.97 37.17 7.70
C ASN A 22 -2.52 36.85 9.10
N LYS A 23 -3.72 36.25 9.17
CA LYS A 23 -4.41 35.95 10.43
C LYS A 23 -4.46 34.45 10.76
N ILE A 24 -4.15 33.60 9.81
CA ILE A 24 -4.04 32.15 9.98
C ILE A 24 -2.70 31.65 9.40
N PRO A 25 -2.13 30.54 9.88
CA PRO A 25 -0.83 30.02 9.41
C PRO A 25 -0.89 29.48 7.97
N CYS A 26 -0.95 30.39 6.99
CA CYS A 26 -0.91 30.03 5.57
C CYS A 26 -0.40 31.21 4.74
N ASP A 27 -0.07 30.97 3.48
CA ASP A 27 0.27 32.02 2.54
C ASP A 27 -0.93 32.48 1.70
N ARG A 28 -0.86 33.67 1.12
CA ARG A 28 -1.91 34.22 0.25
C ARG A 28 -2.22 33.27 -0.94
N SER A 29 -1.19 32.61 -1.50
CA SER A 29 -1.35 31.72 -2.64
C SER A 29 -2.16 30.47 -2.29
N GLN A 30 -2.07 30.02 -1.04
CA GLN A 30 -2.90 28.93 -0.52
C GLN A 30 -4.37 29.35 -0.45
N VAL A 31 -4.68 30.53 0.11
CA VAL A 31 -6.06 31.05 0.14
C VAL A 31 -6.62 31.16 -1.28
N ALA A 32 -5.86 31.77 -2.19
CA ALA A 32 -6.29 31.95 -3.58
C ALA A 32 -6.60 30.61 -4.27
N ARG A 33 -5.75 29.58 -4.10
CA ARG A 33 -5.94 28.26 -4.68
C ARG A 33 -7.10 27.49 -4.06
N VAL A 34 -7.34 27.64 -2.75
CA VAL A 34 -8.49 27.03 -2.08
C VAL A 34 -9.79 27.68 -2.56
N GLU A 35 -9.84 29.02 -2.68
CA GLU A 35 -11.02 29.74 -3.19
C GLU A 35 -11.30 29.40 -4.67
N ALA A 36 -10.26 29.22 -5.46
CA ALA A 36 -10.38 28.79 -6.87
C ALA A 36 -10.73 27.30 -7.04
N GLY A 37 -10.72 26.51 -5.95
CA GLY A 37 -10.99 25.07 -6.01
C GLY A 37 -9.82 24.25 -6.59
N THR A 38 -8.63 24.84 -6.75
CA THR A 38 -7.42 24.18 -7.30
C THR A 38 -6.51 23.59 -6.22
N ARG A 39 -6.86 23.77 -4.93
CA ARG A 39 -6.19 23.16 -3.79
C ARG A 39 -7.21 22.72 -2.74
N VAL A 40 -7.07 21.50 -2.29
CA VAL A 40 -7.83 20.98 -1.16
C VAL A 40 -7.28 21.58 0.14
N PRO A 41 -8.11 22.20 0.99
CA PRO A 41 -7.67 22.67 2.29
C PRO A 41 -7.60 21.51 3.28
N GLN A 42 -6.72 21.63 4.28
CA GLN A 42 -6.73 20.75 5.43
C GLN A 42 -7.94 21.09 6.34
N ASP A 43 -8.39 20.13 7.16
CA ASP A 43 -9.42 20.33 8.17
C ASP A 43 -9.07 21.42 9.17
N THR A 44 -7.79 21.48 9.56
CA THR A 44 -7.23 22.54 10.43
C THR A 44 -7.36 23.93 9.81
N PHE A 45 -7.17 24.06 8.48
CA PHE A 45 -7.41 25.30 7.77
C PHE A 45 -8.91 25.69 7.81
N ALA A 46 -9.80 24.74 7.56
CA ALA A 46 -11.25 24.98 7.61
C ALA A 46 -11.68 25.43 9.02
N LYS A 47 -11.16 24.78 10.06
CA LYS A 47 -11.41 25.13 11.45
C LYS A 47 -10.91 26.54 11.80
N GLN A 48 -9.68 26.87 11.41
CA GLN A 48 -9.10 28.20 11.65
C GLN A 48 -9.89 29.31 10.93
N CYS A 49 -10.38 29.04 9.73
CA CYS A 49 -11.26 29.96 9.02
C CYS A 49 -12.63 30.12 9.73
N ASP A 50 -13.22 29.03 10.25
CA ASP A 50 -14.45 29.10 11.06
C ASP A 50 -14.26 29.98 12.30
N ASP A 51 -13.18 29.76 13.03
CA ASP A 51 -12.88 30.49 14.27
C ASP A 51 -12.66 31.99 13.98
N LEU A 52 -11.93 32.30 12.91
CA LEU A 52 -11.61 33.68 12.53
C LEU A 52 -12.81 34.44 11.96
N LEU A 53 -13.59 33.77 11.10
CA LEU A 53 -14.69 34.38 10.35
C LEU A 53 -16.05 34.28 11.09
N GLY A 54 -16.08 33.63 12.25
CA GLY A 54 -17.28 33.51 13.08
C GLY A 54 -18.41 32.71 12.43
N THR A 55 -18.08 31.71 11.61
CA THR A 55 -19.10 30.98 10.80
C THR A 55 -19.80 29.86 11.56
N GLY A 56 -19.47 29.67 12.84
CA GLY A 56 -20.10 28.65 13.69
C GLY A 56 -19.85 27.22 13.27
N GLY A 57 -18.69 26.95 12.66
CA GLY A 57 -18.26 25.61 12.23
C GLY A 57 -18.85 25.17 10.88
N VAL A 58 -19.39 26.11 10.08
CA VAL A 58 -19.97 25.81 8.77
C VAL A 58 -18.90 25.28 7.81
N LEU A 59 -17.71 25.89 7.79
CA LEU A 59 -16.64 25.51 6.89
C LEU A 59 -16.08 24.12 7.22
N LEU A 60 -15.90 23.81 8.51
CA LEU A 60 -15.44 22.48 8.93
C LEU A 60 -16.50 21.39 8.63
N ARG A 61 -17.78 21.68 8.89
CA ARG A 61 -18.84 20.73 8.53
C ARG A 61 -18.96 20.53 7.02
N LEU A 62 -18.80 21.61 6.24
CA LEU A 62 -18.78 21.52 4.79
C LEU A 62 -17.58 20.74 4.28
N TRP A 63 -16.42 20.97 4.88
CA TRP A 63 -15.19 20.25 4.60
C TRP A 63 -15.37 18.72 4.78
N GLY A 64 -15.99 18.29 5.86
CA GLY A 64 -16.26 16.87 6.14
C GLY A 64 -17.36 16.23 5.27
N ARG A 65 -18.10 17.02 4.47
CA ARG A 65 -19.17 16.53 3.58
C ARG A 65 -18.80 16.55 2.10
N ILE A 66 -17.71 17.25 1.76
CA ILE A 66 -17.22 17.32 0.39
C ILE A 66 -16.31 16.13 0.16
N ASP A 67 -16.60 15.37 -0.89
CA ASP A 67 -15.60 14.52 -1.50
C ASP A 67 -14.58 15.43 -2.22
N TRP A 68 -13.43 15.61 -1.59
CA TRP A 68 -12.41 16.53 -2.08
C TRP A 68 -11.64 16.02 -3.29
N TYR A 69 -11.78 14.73 -3.59
CA TYR A 69 -11.01 14.07 -4.64
C TYR A 69 -11.90 13.27 -5.59
N PRO A 70 -12.97 13.90 -6.16
CA PRO A 70 -13.87 13.20 -7.08
C PRO A 70 -13.18 12.73 -8.36
N GLU A 71 -11.96 13.23 -8.65
CA GLU A 71 -11.14 12.79 -9.79
C GLU A 71 -10.13 11.68 -9.43
N VAL A 72 -9.82 11.47 -8.17
CA VAL A 72 -9.36 10.16 -7.74
C VAL A 72 -10.60 9.30 -7.72
N GLN A 73 -10.95 8.75 -8.87
CA GLN A 73 -11.89 7.65 -8.96
C GLN A 73 -11.33 6.53 -8.09
N HIS A 74 -11.62 6.62 -6.78
CA HIS A 74 -11.76 5.40 -6.03
C HIS A 74 -12.92 4.71 -6.72
N PRO A 75 -12.71 3.57 -7.36
CA PRO A 75 -13.82 2.85 -7.95
C PRO A 75 -14.88 2.74 -6.86
N ASP A 76 -16.17 2.89 -7.17
CA ASP A 76 -17.31 2.82 -6.22
C ASP A 76 -17.17 1.67 -5.22
N TRP A 77 -16.46 0.60 -5.63
CA TRP A 77 -16.15 -0.56 -4.79
C TRP A 77 -15.16 -0.26 -3.66
N PHE A 78 -14.23 0.70 -3.84
CA PHE A 78 -13.27 1.05 -2.79
C PHE A 78 -13.95 1.87 -1.68
N GLU A 79 -14.82 2.81 -2.04
CA GLU A 79 -15.62 3.58 -1.07
C GLU A 79 -16.53 2.64 -0.29
N ARG A 80 -17.26 1.77 -0.98
CA ARG A 80 -18.10 0.75 -0.36
C ARG A 80 -17.28 -0.14 0.59
N ARG A 81 -16.07 -0.53 0.21
CA ARG A 81 -15.20 -1.32 1.08
C ARG A 81 -14.76 -0.52 2.31
N ALA A 82 -14.45 0.76 2.17
CA ALA A 82 -14.06 1.61 3.29
C ALA A 82 -15.22 1.83 4.27
N GLU A 83 -16.45 2.01 3.77
CA GLU A 83 -17.66 2.07 4.59
C GLU A 83 -17.88 0.77 5.37
N MET A 84 -17.79 -0.37 4.70
CA MET A 84 -17.92 -1.68 5.37
C MET A 84 -16.85 -1.90 6.43
N ASP A 85 -15.59 -1.51 6.20
CA ASP A 85 -14.54 -1.60 7.21
C ASP A 85 -14.83 -0.67 8.41
N ALA A 86 -15.43 0.51 8.17
CA ALA A 86 -15.82 1.44 9.24
C ALA A 86 -16.94 0.88 10.13
N GLU A 87 -17.80 0.02 9.61
CA GLU A 87 -18.93 -0.57 10.35
C GLU A 87 -18.66 -1.99 10.84
N ALA A 88 -17.69 -2.72 10.25
CA ALA A 88 -17.46 -4.12 10.52
C ALA A 88 -17.27 -4.41 12.02
N VAL A 89 -17.94 -5.44 12.52
CA VAL A 89 -17.78 -5.97 13.89
C VAL A 89 -16.75 -7.11 13.91
N GLY A 90 -16.38 -7.64 12.75
CA GLY A 90 -15.33 -8.64 12.61
C GLY A 90 -14.91 -8.82 11.15
N LEU A 91 -13.61 -9.04 10.94
CA LEU A 91 -13.02 -9.37 9.65
C LEU A 91 -12.21 -10.66 9.74
N ARG A 92 -12.35 -11.50 8.71
CA ARG A 92 -11.52 -12.68 8.47
C ARG A 92 -10.95 -12.56 7.06
N GLN A 93 -9.65 -12.48 6.91
CA GLN A 93 -9.01 -12.17 5.63
C GLN A 93 -7.91 -13.17 5.31
N TYR A 94 -7.90 -13.64 4.06
CA TYR A 94 -6.77 -14.32 3.45
C TYR A 94 -6.14 -13.41 2.40
N GLN A 95 -4.82 -13.31 2.45
CA GLN A 95 -4.03 -12.56 1.47
C GLN A 95 -2.95 -13.42 0.84
N ALA A 96 -2.85 -13.35 -0.49
CA ALA A 96 -2.02 -14.24 -1.28
C ALA A 96 -0.69 -13.62 -1.77
N GLN A 97 -0.55 -12.30 -1.87
CA GLN A 97 0.61 -11.68 -2.55
C GLN A 97 1.17 -10.45 -1.85
N VAL A 98 0.31 -9.58 -1.33
CA VAL A 98 0.70 -8.33 -0.68
C VAL A 98 0.12 -8.27 0.73
N MET A 99 0.70 -7.48 1.61
CA MET A 99 0.14 -7.31 2.95
C MET A 99 -1.27 -6.74 2.88
N PRO A 100 -2.20 -7.21 3.74
CA PRO A 100 -3.53 -6.60 3.85
C PRO A 100 -3.43 -5.11 4.17
N GLY A 101 -4.25 -4.28 3.53
CA GLY A 101 -4.20 -2.83 3.74
C GLY A 101 -4.31 -2.39 5.21
N LEU A 102 -5.06 -3.16 6.03
CA LEU A 102 -5.21 -2.91 7.46
C LEU A 102 -3.97 -3.26 8.31
N LEU A 103 -3.00 -3.97 7.73
CA LEU A 103 -1.75 -4.38 8.40
C LEU A 103 -0.50 -3.79 7.74
N GLN A 104 -0.65 -2.84 6.81
CA GLN A 104 0.48 -2.20 6.15
C GLN A 104 1.10 -1.12 7.04
N SER A 105 2.43 -1.04 7.08
CA SER A 105 3.12 0.15 7.56
C SER A 105 3.00 1.28 6.52
N GLU A 106 3.28 2.50 6.93
CA GLU A 106 3.23 3.65 6.03
C GLU A 106 4.24 3.50 4.89
N GLU A 107 5.47 3.09 5.19
CA GLU A 107 6.54 2.89 4.20
C GLU A 107 6.20 1.78 3.20
N TYR A 108 5.55 0.69 3.68
CA TYR A 108 5.09 -0.37 2.80
C TYR A 108 3.97 0.12 1.87
N ALA A 109 3.03 0.89 2.39
CA ALA A 109 1.97 1.49 1.58
C ALA A 109 2.54 2.45 0.53
N TRP A 110 3.55 3.27 0.88
CA TRP A 110 4.28 4.09 -0.07
C TRP A 110 4.97 3.24 -1.15
N GLY A 111 5.62 2.15 -0.77
CA GLY A 111 6.27 1.23 -1.71
C GLY A 111 5.30 0.64 -2.75
N LEU A 112 4.04 0.39 -2.37
CA LEU A 112 3.00 -0.10 -3.30
C LEU A 112 2.53 0.96 -4.31
N PHE A 113 2.65 2.24 -3.98
CA PHE A 113 2.17 3.33 -4.82
C PHE A 113 3.31 4.13 -5.46
N SER A 114 4.57 3.70 -5.28
CA SER A 114 5.77 4.36 -5.85
C SER A 114 5.79 4.45 -7.37
N ASP A 115 5.10 3.54 -8.05
CA ASP A 115 5.02 3.50 -9.52
C ASP A 115 4.00 4.50 -10.08
N LEU A 116 3.25 5.20 -9.23
CA LEU A 116 2.35 6.25 -9.69
C LEU A 116 3.16 7.48 -10.10
N ALA A 117 2.95 7.92 -11.33
CA ALA A 117 3.63 9.10 -11.90
C ALA A 117 3.33 10.41 -11.15
N ASP A 118 2.31 10.42 -10.30
CA ASP A 118 1.83 11.57 -9.55
C ASP A 118 2.00 11.33 -8.04
N SER A 119 2.94 12.05 -7.44
CA SER A 119 3.25 11.94 -6.02
C SER A 119 2.09 12.41 -5.10
N GLU A 120 1.28 13.37 -5.52
CA GLU A 120 0.12 13.83 -4.74
C GLU A 120 -0.94 12.73 -4.67
N ARG A 121 -1.18 12.02 -5.77
CA ARG A 121 -2.09 10.86 -5.79
C ARG A 121 -1.58 9.68 -4.98
N ALA A 122 -0.27 9.47 -4.94
CA ALA A 122 0.33 8.43 -4.10
C ALA A 122 0.09 8.75 -2.60
N GLU A 123 0.35 10.01 -2.19
CA GLU A 123 0.12 10.47 -0.81
C GLU A 123 -1.34 10.31 -0.39
N GLU A 124 -2.28 10.68 -1.25
CA GLU A 124 -3.71 10.54 -0.98
C GLU A 124 -4.11 9.08 -0.77
N ARG A 125 -3.64 8.17 -1.63
CA ARG A 125 -3.91 6.73 -1.51
C ARG A 125 -3.31 6.13 -0.25
N VAL A 126 -2.09 6.51 0.12
CA VAL A 126 -1.47 6.08 1.37
C VAL A 126 -2.29 6.57 2.56
N ARG A 127 -2.66 7.86 2.59
CA ARG A 127 -3.45 8.46 3.67
C ARG A 127 -4.83 7.79 3.80
N ALA A 128 -5.54 7.59 2.68
CA ALA A 128 -6.83 6.90 2.65
C ALA A 128 -6.71 5.45 3.14
N ARG A 129 -5.58 4.77 2.87
CA ARG A 129 -5.32 3.42 3.35
C ARG A 129 -5.07 3.38 4.85
N LEU A 130 -4.23 4.26 5.37
CA LEU A 130 -3.89 4.32 6.79
C LEU A 130 -5.08 4.77 7.66
N SER A 131 -5.92 5.68 7.16
CA SER A 131 -7.10 6.15 7.90
C SER A 131 -8.07 5.01 8.26
N ARG A 132 -8.15 3.95 7.43
CA ARG A 132 -9.01 2.78 7.68
C ARG A 132 -8.48 1.89 8.82
N GLN A 133 -7.19 1.98 9.14
CA GLN A 133 -6.56 1.15 10.17
C GLN A 133 -6.96 1.58 11.59
N GLY A 134 -7.19 2.88 11.80
CA GLY A 134 -7.34 3.47 13.13
C GLY A 134 -8.36 2.74 14.02
N ARG A 135 -9.50 2.34 13.46
CA ARG A 135 -10.54 1.62 14.20
C ARG A 135 -10.12 0.21 14.65
N PHE A 136 -9.40 -0.52 13.80
CA PHE A 136 -8.92 -1.88 14.10
C PHE A 136 -7.72 -1.86 15.05
N LEU A 137 -6.91 -0.81 14.96
CA LEU A 137 -5.75 -0.62 15.81
C LEU A 137 -6.09 0.09 17.15
N ALA A 138 -7.33 0.51 17.35
CA ALA A 138 -7.77 1.07 18.62
C ALA A 138 -7.95 0.01 19.69
N ASP A 139 -7.85 0.39 20.96
CA ASP A 139 -8.17 -0.48 22.09
C ASP A 139 -9.67 -0.82 22.04
N GLY A 140 -9.98 -2.11 22.10
CA GLY A 140 -11.36 -2.58 21.95
C GLY A 140 -11.89 -2.58 20.51
N GLY A 141 -11.02 -2.41 19.52
CA GLY A 141 -11.36 -2.52 18.10
C GLY A 141 -11.99 -3.87 17.74
N PRO A 142 -12.65 -3.97 16.57
CA PRO A 142 -13.29 -5.21 16.13
C PRO A 142 -12.28 -6.34 15.92
N LEU A 143 -12.74 -7.59 16.05
CA LEU A 143 -11.89 -8.76 15.81
C LEU A 143 -11.43 -8.79 14.35
N TYR A 144 -10.12 -8.86 14.17
CA TYR A 144 -9.50 -9.01 12.86
C TYR A 144 -8.56 -10.24 12.86
N VAL A 145 -8.88 -11.22 12.01
CA VAL A 145 -8.08 -12.44 11.85
C VAL A 145 -7.56 -12.49 10.42
N ALA A 146 -6.27 -12.35 10.26
CA ALA A 146 -5.59 -12.41 8.96
C ALA A 146 -4.79 -13.71 8.83
N VAL A 147 -5.01 -14.45 7.74
CA VAL A 147 -4.13 -15.52 7.29
C VAL A 147 -3.36 -14.99 6.08
N LEU A 148 -2.06 -14.84 6.25
CA LEU A 148 -1.14 -14.40 5.21
C LEU A 148 -0.53 -15.62 4.52
N ASP A 149 -0.60 -15.71 3.21
CA ASP A 149 0.29 -16.61 2.49
C ASP A 149 1.74 -16.17 2.70
N GLU A 150 2.67 -17.09 2.84
CA GLU A 150 4.09 -16.77 3.05
C GLU A 150 4.66 -15.89 1.93
N SER A 151 4.07 -15.94 0.73
CA SER A 151 4.44 -15.06 -0.38
C SER A 151 4.27 -13.57 -0.05
N CYS A 152 3.35 -13.20 0.86
CA CYS A 152 3.23 -11.82 1.35
C CYS A 152 4.51 -11.35 2.06
N LEU A 153 5.23 -12.25 2.72
CA LEU A 153 6.50 -11.98 3.40
C LEU A 153 7.68 -12.03 2.43
N ARG A 154 7.60 -12.82 1.35
CA ARG A 154 8.67 -13.01 0.37
C ARG A 154 8.69 -11.99 -0.75
N ASN A 155 7.52 -11.51 -1.17
CA ASN A 155 7.41 -10.52 -2.23
C ASN A 155 7.88 -9.15 -1.70
N VAL A 156 9.01 -8.69 -2.21
CA VAL A 156 9.59 -7.42 -1.78
C VAL A 156 8.80 -6.26 -2.36
N VAL A 157 8.34 -5.39 -1.49
CA VAL A 157 7.71 -4.11 -1.82
C VAL A 157 8.64 -3.00 -1.36
N GLY A 158 9.00 -2.10 -2.28
CA GLY A 158 9.98 -1.06 -2.01
C GLY A 158 11.40 -1.62 -1.86
N SER A 159 11.86 -1.80 -0.64
CA SER A 159 13.21 -2.27 -0.32
C SER A 159 13.25 -3.28 0.82
N ALA A 160 14.40 -3.92 1.05
CA ALA A 160 14.63 -4.79 2.21
C ALA A 160 14.37 -4.04 3.54
N ALA A 161 14.73 -2.76 3.63
CA ALA A 161 14.46 -1.94 4.81
C ALA A 161 12.96 -1.73 5.04
N VAL A 162 12.18 -1.49 3.97
CA VAL A 162 10.71 -1.38 4.03
C VAL A 162 10.10 -2.70 4.49
N MET A 163 10.54 -3.83 3.92
CA MET A 163 10.06 -5.16 4.31
C MET A 163 10.39 -5.48 5.77
N ARG A 164 11.59 -5.12 6.23
CA ARG A 164 11.97 -5.26 7.64
C ARG A 164 11.06 -4.45 8.56
N GLY A 165 10.79 -3.18 8.21
CA GLY A 165 9.86 -2.32 8.94
C GLY A 165 8.43 -2.88 8.95
N GLN A 166 7.99 -3.43 7.82
CA GLN A 166 6.69 -4.09 7.70
C GLN A 166 6.58 -5.34 8.61
N CYS A 167 7.62 -6.17 8.67
CA CYS A 167 7.65 -7.32 9.58
C CYS A 167 7.60 -6.87 11.06
N ALA A 168 8.39 -5.86 11.44
CA ALA A 168 8.34 -5.28 12.77
C ALA A 168 6.93 -4.73 13.12
N HIS A 169 6.27 -4.07 12.17
CA HIS A 169 4.90 -3.59 12.32
C HIS A 169 3.91 -4.74 12.55
N LEU A 170 4.00 -5.84 11.78
CA LEU A 170 3.15 -7.02 11.97
C LEU A 170 3.32 -7.63 13.37
N LEU A 171 4.56 -7.73 13.87
CA LEU A 171 4.86 -8.24 15.20
C LEU A 171 4.24 -7.35 16.29
N ALA A 172 4.34 -6.02 16.15
CA ALA A 172 3.77 -5.08 17.09
C ALA A 172 2.23 -5.11 17.09
N VAL A 173 1.62 -5.10 15.91
CA VAL A 173 0.15 -5.13 15.76
C VAL A 173 -0.43 -6.46 16.22
N GLY A 174 0.27 -7.57 15.98
CA GLY A 174 -0.14 -8.92 16.41
C GLY A 174 -0.21 -9.11 17.93
N GLN A 175 0.35 -8.19 18.73
CA GLN A 175 0.22 -8.21 20.19
C GLN A 175 -1.16 -7.74 20.69
N ARG A 176 -1.94 -7.08 19.81
CA ARG A 176 -3.26 -6.57 20.19
C ARG A 176 -4.26 -7.69 20.41
N PRO A 177 -5.13 -7.62 21.44
CA PRO A 177 -6.04 -8.71 21.79
C PRO A 177 -7.09 -9.00 20.70
N ASN A 178 -7.45 -8.01 19.90
CA ASN A 178 -8.42 -8.09 18.82
C ASN A 178 -7.82 -8.45 17.45
N ILE A 179 -6.48 -8.58 17.32
CA ILE A 179 -5.82 -8.91 16.07
C ILE A 179 -5.13 -10.26 16.17
N ARG A 180 -5.35 -11.10 15.18
CA ARG A 180 -4.68 -12.39 15.04
C ARG A 180 -4.08 -12.50 13.64
N ILE A 181 -2.77 -12.74 13.59
CA ILE A 181 -2.03 -12.93 12.36
C ILE A 181 -1.49 -14.35 12.33
N GLN A 182 -1.84 -15.08 11.29
CA GLN A 182 -1.37 -16.43 11.02
C GLN A 182 -0.73 -16.48 9.63
N VAL A 183 0.25 -17.34 9.43
CA VAL A 183 0.92 -17.54 8.14
C VAL A 183 0.61 -18.93 7.61
N ALA A 184 0.21 -19.01 6.35
CA ALA A 184 0.13 -20.24 5.58
C ALA A 184 1.51 -20.50 4.92
N PRO A 185 2.33 -21.41 5.49
CA PRO A 185 3.73 -21.55 5.07
C PRO A 185 3.87 -22.24 3.71
N ALA A 186 4.83 -21.78 2.90
CA ALA A 186 5.04 -22.28 1.54
C ALA A 186 5.47 -23.77 1.49
N HIS A 187 6.14 -24.26 2.54
CA HIS A 187 6.63 -25.64 2.61
C HIS A 187 5.54 -26.68 2.90
N ARG A 188 4.28 -26.26 3.08
CA ARG A 188 3.12 -27.16 3.25
C ARG A 188 2.23 -27.11 1.99
N PRO A 189 2.58 -27.87 0.94
CA PRO A 189 1.82 -27.86 -0.32
C PRO A 189 0.40 -28.46 -0.19
N GLU A 190 0.15 -29.25 0.85
CA GLU A 190 -1.14 -29.86 1.19
C GLU A 190 -2.18 -28.82 1.65
N LEU A 191 -1.76 -27.62 2.07
CA LEU A 191 -2.68 -26.57 2.48
C LEU A 191 -3.60 -26.16 1.33
N VAL A 192 -4.90 -26.26 1.55
CA VAL A 192 -5.91 -25.82 0.58
C VAL A 192 -6.06 -24.30 0.68
N ARG A 193 -5.40 -23.60 -0.24
CA ARG A 193 -5.43 -22.13 -0.33
C ARG A 193 -6.57 -21.66 -1.23
N PRO A 194 -7.28 -20.59 -0.87
CA PRO A 194 -8.13 -19.87 -1.82
C PRO A 194 -7.33 -19.44 -3.04
N LYS A 195 -7.95 -19.44 -4.22
CA LYS A 195 -7.28 -19.05 -5.48
C LYS A 195 -6.96 -17.56 -5.57
N THR A 196 -7.67 -16.75 -4.81
CA THR A 196 -7.53 -15.28 -4.75
C THR A 196 -7.60 -14.81 -3.31
N SER A 197 -7.07 -13.64 -3.04
CA SER A 197 -7.28 -12.95 -1.78
C SER A 197 -8.77 -12.72 -1.53
N MET A 198 -9.22 -12.90 -0.31
CA MET A 198 -10.61 -12.70 0.07
C MET A 198 -10.76 -12.16 1.49
N THR A 199 -11.83 -11.45 1.73
CA THR A 199 -12.23 -11.00 3.08
C THR A 199 -13.66 -11.42 3.35
N LEU A 200 -13.88 -12.00 4.51
CA LEU A 200 -15.19 -12.28 5.08
C LEU A 200 -15.49 -11.15 6.07
N ILE A 201 -16.50 -10.37 5.78
CA ILE A 201 -16.90 -9.19 6.54
C ILE A 201 -18.15 -9.53 7.33
N THR A 202 -18.17 -9.23 8.62
CA THR A 202 -19.36 -9.30 9.44
C THR A 202 -19.70 -7.89 9.89
N LEU A 203 -20.92 -7.43 9.53
CA LEU A 203 -21.48 -6.14 9.90
C LEU A 203 -22.40 -6.24 11.12
N PRO A 204 -22.81 -5.12 11.72
CA PRO A 204 -23.83 -5.12 12.76
C PRO A 204 -25.09 -5.85 12.31
N LYS A 205 -25.85 -6.40 13.25
CA LYS A 205 -27.07 -7.20 13.01
C LYS A 205 -26.84 -8.55 12.30
N GLY A 206 -25.57 -8.95 12.11
CA GLY A 206 -25.24 -10.26 11.55
C GLY A 206 -25.21 -10.31 10.02
N GLU A 207 -25.24 -9.17 9.35
CA GLU A 207 -25.00 -9.11 7.90
C GLU A 207 -23.61 -9.61 7.58
N GLN A 208 -23.49 -10.45 6.54
CA GLN A 208 -22.26 -11.12 6.15
C GLN A 208 -21.97 -10.94 4.68
N TRP A 209 -20.73 -10.60 4.36
CA TRP A 209 -20.27 -10.33 3.01
C TRP A 209 -18.96 -11.04 2.71
N VAL A 210 -18.84 -11.53 1.46
CA VAL A 210 -17.55 -11.94 0.88
C VAL A 210 -17.07 -10.82 -0.02
N TYR A 211 -15.82 -10.41 0.19
CA TYR A 211 -15.14 -9.44 -0.66
C TYR A 211 -13.88 -10.04 -1.26
N SER A 212 -13.66 -9.79 -2.55
CA SER A 212 -12.42 -10.11 -3.25
C SER A 212 -12.10 -9.03 -4.28
N GLU A 213 -10.83 -8.93 -4.67
CA GLU A 213 -10.38 -7.99 -5.71
C GLU A 213 -9.84 -8.76 -6.90
N SER A 214 -10.12 -8.26 -8.11
CA SER A 214 -9.51 -8.74 -9.35
C SER A 214 -9.19 -7.56 -10.26
N LEU A 215 -7.91 -7.41 -10.63
CA LEU A 215 -7.42 -6.26 -11.40
C LEU A 215 -7.84 -4.93 -10.71
N ASP A 216 -8.73 -4.19 -11.35
CA ASP A 216 -9.26 -2.89 -10.94
C ASP A 216 -10.71 -2.92 -10.46
N ARG A 217 -11.20 -4.10 -10.03
CA ARG A 217 -12.58 -4.27 -9.52
C ARG A 217 -12.62 -5.01 -8.20
N GLY A 218 -13.41 -4.47 -7.26
CA GLY A 218 -13.85 -5.15 -6.05
C GLY A 218 -15.17 -5.87 -6.28
N HIS A 219 -15.27 -7.10 -5.80
CA HIS A 219 -16.46 -7.95 -5.87
C HIS A 219 -17.01 -8.15 -4.47
N PHE A 220 -18.30 -7.85 -4.30
CA PHE A 220 -19.03 -8.05 -3.05
C PHE A 220 -20.15 -9.05 -3.28
N ASP A 221 -20.29 -10.00 -2.37
CA ASP A 221 -21.33 -11.01 -2.42
C ASP A 221 -21.94 -11.19 -1.01
N ASP A 222 -23.25 -11.06 -0.90
CA ASP A 222 -24.01 -11.20 0.34
C ASP A 222 -24.90 -12.46 0.37
N ASP A 223 -24.78 -13.34 -0.65
CA ASP A 223 -25.47 -14.61 -0.66
C ASP A 223 -24.99 -15.50 0.51
N PRO A 224 -25.87 -15.91 1.43
CA PRO A 224 -25.49 -16.74 2.58
C PRO A 224 -24.82 -18.07 2.20
N ALA A 225 -25.18 -18.67 1.07
CA ALA A 225 -24.58 -19.92 0.59
C ALA A 225 -23.15 -19.70 0.08
N VAL A 226 -22.91 -18.57 -0.59
CA VAL A 226 -21.57 -18.12 -1.02
C VAL A 226 -20.71 -17.83 0.20
N PHE A 227 -21.24 -17.08 1.16
CA PHE A 227 -20.51 -16.78 2.41
C PHE A 227 -20.17 -18.06 3.19
N ALA A 228 -21.12 -18.97 3.37
CA ALA A 228 -20.90 -20.23 4.08
C ALA A 228 -19.79 -21.06 3.42
N ARG A 229 -19.79 -21.18 2.08
CA ARG A 229 -18.77 -21.92 1.33
C ARG A 229 -17.37 -21.30 1.52
N HIS A 230 -17.24 -19.97 1.42
CA HIS A 230 -15.95 -19.30 1.59
C HIS A 230 -15.50 -19.28 3.05
N SER A 231 -16.43 -19.17 4.00
CA SER A 231 -16.15 -19.31 5.43
C SER A 231 -15.56 -20.69 5.73
N GLN A 232 -16.16 -21.76 5.24
CA GLN A 232 -15.64 -23.12 5.41
C GLN A 232 -14.22 -23.25 4.84
N THR A 233 -13.98 -22.74 3.61
CA THR A 233 -12.64 -22.75 3.00
C THR A 233 -11.62 -21.99 3.85
N TYR A 234 -12.00 -20.83 4.36
CA TYR A 234 -11.14 -20.03 5.24
C TYR A 234 -10.85 -20.74 6.57
N ASP A 235 -11.87 -21.34 7.20
CA ASP A 235 -11.74 -21.99 8.50
C ASP A 235 -10.84 -23.23 8.41
N VAL A 236 -10.91 -24.01 7.31
CA VAL A 236 -9.97 -25.13 7.05
C VAL A 236 -8.55 -24.58 6.87
N LEU A 237 -8.35 -23.59 6.00
CA LEU A 237 -7.03 -22.99 5.81
C LEU A 237 -6.44 -22.48 7.12
N ARG A 238 -7.24 -21.79 7.92
CA ARG A 238 -6.82 -21.23 9.20
C ARG A 238 -6.46 -22.33 10.22
N ALA A 239 -7.17 -23.43 10.21
CA ALA A 239 -6.88 -24.57 11.10
C ALA A 239 -5.53 -25.21 10.77
N ASP A 240 -5.16 -25.25 9.48
CA ASP A 240 -3.93 -25.87 9.00
C ASP A 240 -2.74 -24.88 8.90
N ALA A 241 -3.00 -23.58 9.01
CA ALA A 241 -1.96 -22.54 9.04
C ALA A 241 -1.14 -22.61 10.35
N LEU A 242 0.00 -21.92 10.38
CA LEU A 242 0.78 -21.77 11.60
C LEU A 242 -0.07 -21.09 12.69
N SER A 243 0.12 -21.48 13.93
CA SER A 243 -0.44 -20.77 15.08
C SER A 243 0.09 -19.32 15.12
N ALA A 244 -0.57 -18.44 15.87
CA ALA A 244 -0.11 -17.06 16.00
C ALA A 244 1.32 -16.93 16.55
N PRO A 245 1.77 -17.71 17.57
CA PRO A 245 3.16 -17.70 18.02
C PRO A 245 4.15 -18.21 16.96
N GLU A 246 3.84 -19.32 16.26
CA GLU A 246 4.71 -19.84 15.19
C GLU A 246 4.79 -18.85 14.02
N SER A 247 3.67 -18.19 13.69
CA SER A 247 3.64 -17.14 12.67
C SER A 247 4.49 -15.93 13.07
N ALA A 248 4.44 -15.52 14.33
CA ALA A 248 5.28 -14.45 14.83
C ALA A 248 6.77 -14.80 14.77
N ALA A 249 7.15 -16.05 15.06
CA ALA A 249 8.51 -16.54 14.92
C ALA A 249 8.96 -16.47 13.45
N LEU A 250 8.15 -16.99 12.51
CA LEU A 250 8.46 -16.93 11.08
C LEU A 250 8.57 -15.49 10.56
N ILE A 251 7.69 -14.58 11.01
CA ILE A 251 7.78 -13.14 10.65
C ILE A 251 9.09 -12.54 11.20
N GLY A 252 9.52 -12.95 12.40
CA GLY A 252 10.81 -12.56 12.98
C GLY A 252 11.99 -13.02 12.13
N ASP A 253 11.99 -14.27 11.66
CA ASP A 253 13.04 -14.81 10.79
C ASP A 253 13.14 -14.02 9.47
N PHE A 254 12.01 -13.65 8.86
CA PHE A 254 11.98 -12.78 7.70
C PHE A 254 12.53 -11.39 7.99
N MET A 255 12.17 -10.81 9.14
CA MET A 255 12.66 -9.50 9.56
C MET A 255 14.19 -9.48 9.70
N GLU A 256 14.78 -10.53 10.29
CA GLU A 256 16.24 -10.69 10.42
C GLU A 256 16.88 -10.85 9.04
N GLY A 257 16.35 -11.72 8.18
CA GLY A 257 16.86 -11.94 6.82
C GLY A 257 16.86 -10.67 5.97
N TYR A 258 15.89 -9.79 6.13
CA TYR A 258 15.89 -8.47 5.49
C TYR A 258 16.94 -7.51 6.09
N GLY A 259 17.37 -7.71 7.33
CA GLY A 259 18.45 -6.95 7.96
C GLY A 259 19.81 -7.26 7.35
N ASP A 260 20.13 -8.54 7.17
CA ASP A 260 21.41 -9.02 6.64
C ASP A 260 21.60 -8.62 5.16
N HIS A 261 20.55 -8.70 4.35
CA HIS A 261 20.61 -8.26 2.96
C HIS A 261 20.78 -6.74 2.80
N GLY A 262 20.30 -5.95 3.75
CA GLY A 262 20.51 -4.50 3.77
C GLY A 262 21.97 -4.12 4.04
N GLN A 263 22.68 -4.85 4.90
CA GLN A 263 24.08 -4.62 5.20
C GLN A 263 24.99 -5.03 4.04
N ALA A 264 24.74 -6.18 3.42
CA ALA A 264 25.52 -6.65 2.26
C ALA A 264 25.40 -5.69 1.05
N SER A 265 24.24 -5.06 0.85
CA SER A 265 24.03 -4.07 -0.22
C SER A 265 24.71 -2.74 0.07
N ALA A 266 24.76 -2.32 1.34
CA ALA A 266 25.47 -1.09 1.76
C ALA A 266 26.99 -1.24 1.62
N GLU A 267 27.54 -2.39 2.03
CA GLU A 267 28.98 -2.69 1.90
C GLU A 267 29.44 -2.77 0.44
N HIS A 268 28.57 -3.27 -0.47
CA HIS A 268 28.87 -3.30 -1.91
C HIS A 268 28.85 -1.90 -2.53
N SER A 269 27.93 -1.06 -2.11
CA SER A 269 27.82 0.34 -2.58
C SER A 269 29.00 1.19 -2.11
N ASP A 270 29.50 0.98 -0.88
CA ASP A 270 30.67 1.68 -0.33
C ASP A 270 31.97 1.22 -1.01
N MET A 271 32.12 -0.08 -1.32
CA MET A 271 33.28 -0.58 -2.06
C MET A 271 33.33 -0.03 -3.50
N ASP A 272 32.20 0.12 -4.17
CA ASP A 272 32.14 0.71 -5.52
C ASP A 272 32.48 2.21 -5.49
N GLN A 273 32.04 2.95 -4.47
CA GLN A 273 32.40 4.35 -4.29
C GLN A 273 33.89 4.54 -3.95
N GLU A 274 34.45 3.67 -3.13
CA GLU A 274 35.88 3.72 -2.79
C GLU A 274 36.78 3.37 -3.98
N GLN A 275 36.34 2.44 -4.86
CA GLN A 275 37.04 2.14 -6.12
C GLN A 275 36.99 3.28 -7.14
N LEU A 276 35.91 4.06 -7.17
CA LEU A 276 35.80 5.25 -8.05
C LEU A 276 36.63 6.44 -7.56
N GLN A 277 36.93 6.52 -6.26
CA GLN A 277 37.74 7.60 -5.66
C GLN A 277 39.25 7.35 -5.64
N ARG A 278 39.73 6.16 -6.01
CA ARG A 278 41.20 5.89 -6.10
C ARG A 278 41.82 6.67 -7.24
N PRO A 279 42.80 7.55 -6.99
CA PRO A 279 43.44 8.34 -8.05
C PRO A 279 44.15 7.39 -9.02
N ARG A 280 43.77 7.44 -10.29
CA ARG A 280 44.44 6.73 -11.37
C ARG A 280 45.91 7.16 -11.41
N ARG A 281 46.83 6.34 -10.86
CA ARG A 281 48.24 6.51 -11.10
C ARG A 281 48.50 6.37 -12.61
N ARG A 282 48.95 7.46 -13.21
CA ARG A 282 49.40 7.50 -14.61
C ARG A 282 50.61 6.57 -14.74
N GLY A 283 50.37 5.38 -15.28
CA GLY A 283 51.41 4.52 -15.80
C GLY A 283 51.37 4.60 -17.32
N LEU A 284 52.35 5.26 -17.90
CA LEU A 284 52.57 5.25 -19.35
C LEU A 284 53.02 3.83 -19.76
N HIS A 285 52.18 3.12 -20.52
CA HIS A 285 52.68 2.15 -21.50
C HIS A 285 51.76 2.14 -22.72
N ARG A 286 52.36 2.51 -23.86
CA ARG A 286 51.81 2.39 -25.20
C ARG A 286 51.59 0.93 -25.54
N GLY A 287 50.44 0.58 -26.07
CA GLY A 287 50.13 -0.72 -26.65
C GLY A 287 48.68 -0.70 -27.16
N GLY A 288 48.47 -0.17 -28.37
CA GLY A 288 47.17 -0.19 -29.03
C GLY A 288 46.84 -1.61 -29.46
N ALA A 289 45.67 -2.07 -29.06
CA ALA A 289 45.00 -3.18 -29.70
C ALA A 289 43.59 -2.67 -30.10
N HIS A 290 43.48 -2.24 -31.31
CA HIS A 290 42.25 -2.04 -32.02
C HIS A 290 41.54 -3.41 -32.12
N LEU A 291 40.47 -3.61 -31.37
CA LEU A 291 39.61 -4.76 -31.60
C LEU A 291 38.69 -4.43 -32.76
N ASP A 292 38.76 -5.23 -33.81
CA ASP A 292 38.06 -5.08 -35.08
C ASP A 292 36.53 -5.19 -34.85
N GLU A 293 35.74 -4.31 -35.40
CA GLU A 293 34.27 -4.27 -35.33
C GLU A 293 33.63 -5.61 -35.77
N GLU A 294 34.31 -6.31 -36.66
CA GLU A 294 33.88 -7.64 -37.13
C GLU A 294 33.86 -8.70 -36.04
N GLN A 295 34.74 -8.63 -35.04
CA GLN A 295 34.76 -9.54 -33.90
C GLN A 295 33.63 -9.28 -32.91
N LEU A 296 33.19 -8.03 -32.74
CA LEU A 296 32.02 -7.67 -31.91
C LEU A 296 30.72 -8.18 -32.55
N GLN A 297 30.57 -8.02 -33.87
CA GLN A 297 29.39 -8.51 -34.59
C GLN A 297 29.29 -10.05 -34.61
N ARG A 298 30.41 -10.76 -34.64
CA ARG A 298 30.43 -12.24 -34.55
C ARG A 298 30.05 -12.76 -33.16
N ARG A 299 30.36 -12.01 -32.08
CA ARG A 299 29.90 -12.34 -30.71
C ARG A 299 28.41 -12.13 -30.53
N GLN A 300 27.84 -11.05 -31.05
CA GLN A 300 26.40 -10.77 -30.99
C GLN A 300 25.57 -11.79 -31.79
N ARG A 301 26.04 -12.24 -32.97
CA ARG A 301 25.36 -13.29 -33.74
C ARG A 301 25.38 -14.67 -33.04
N ARG A 302 26.39 -14.99 -32.26
CA ARG A 302 26.45 -16.24 -31.49
C ARG A 302 25.52 -16.24 -30.27
N GLN A 303 25.24 -15.10 -29.67
CA GLN A 303 24.27 -14.99 -28.57
C GLN A 303 22.81 -15.11 -29.04
N LEU A 304 22.49 -14.54 -30.19
CA LEU A 304 21.14 -14.60 -30.79
C LEU A 304 20.73 -16.02 -31.24
N HIS A 305 21.71 -16.91 -31.55
CA HIS A 305 21.39 -18.29 -31.93
C HIS A 305 21.20 -19.25 -30.74
N ARG A 306 21.55 -18.86 -29.48
CA ARG A 306 21.36 -19.68 -28.30
C ARG A 306 20.01 -19.49 -27.59
N SER A 307 19.21 -18.50 -27.96
CA SER A 307 17.96 -18.11 -27.28
C SER A 307 16.68 -18.46 -28.03
N ARG A 308 16.71 -19.39 -29.00
CA ARG A 308 15.47 -19.88 -29.62
C ARG A 308 14.92 -21.07 -28.83
N PRO A 309 13.68 -20.98 -28.28
CA PRO A 309 13.03 -22.12 -27.64
C PRO A 309 12.68 -23.19 -28.68
N ARG A 310 13.05 -24.45 -28.41
CA ARG A 310 12.66 -25.60 -29.19
C ARG A 310 11.22 -25.99 -28.83
N TYR A 311 10.27 -25.76 -29.73
CA TYR A 311 8.93 -26.33 -29.61
C TYR A 311 8.96 -27.81 -30.06
N PRO A 312 8.35 -28.76 -29.29
CA PRO A 312 8.24 -30.14 -29.72
C PRO A 312 7.21 -30.29 -30.87
N ARG A 313 7.60 -31.00 -31.94
CA ARG A 313 6.72 -31.33 -33.06
C ARG A 313 5.60 -32.27 -32.60
N ARG A 314 4.35 -31.89 -32.82
CA ARG A 314 3.18 -32.78 -32.66
C ARG A 314 3.26 -33.95 -33.65
N ARG A 315 3.13 -35.20 -33.16
CA ARG A 315 2.88 -36.37 -33.97
C ARG A 315 1.40 -36.42 -34.34
N PRO A 316 1.05 -36.84 -35.58
CA PRO A 316 -0.35 -37.11 -35.95
C PRO A 316 -0.84 -38.37 -35.23
N ARG A 317 -2.08 -38.35 -34.81
CA ARG A 317 -2.80 -39.53 -34.27
C ARG A 317 -3.44 -40.29 -35.41
N PRO A 318 -3.58 -41.65 -35.24
CA PRO A 318 -4.27 -42.50 -36.24
C PRO A 318 -5.77 -42.22 -36.30
#